data_d3748168fc5379e4f8158d7b9433d0f1
#
_entry.id   d3748168fc5379e4f8158d7b9433d0f1
#
_cell.length_a   1.000
_cell.length_b   1.000
_cell.length_c   1.000
_cell.angle_alpha   90.00
_cell.angle_beta   90.00
_cell.angle_gamma   90.00
#
_symmetry.space_group_name_H-M   'P 1'
#
loop_
_entity.id
_entity.type
_entity.pdbx_description
1 polymer ?
#
loop_
_entity_poly.entity_id
_entity_poly.type
_entity_poly.pdbx_seq_one_letter_code
_entity_poly.pdbx_strand_id
1 'polypeptide(L)'
;ELQAAREKKNWIEQDGMEWDYLDLDEIEDLEPAFKTDKNTKKIVGGIYTKSDASGDIHKFCVNLHKVLEDKYKLISKFNSEVETIYKEKDCVIVSISDGNITEGLEFDKVAICAGVDTQKFANVLGDRMQVYPVKGYSVTINLNDQVSQEAAPKVSLIDDPVKIVSSRLGNRLRVAGTAELAGYNKDIRQDRVRPLLNWVKKYFPDVSTESYTPWAGLRPMTPDMMPLLFESNLGDIFYNTGHGHLGWTLSAETAEILAKKILNET
;
A
#
# COMPACT_ATOMS: atom_id res chain seq x y z
N GLU A 1 18.17 -19.30 -7.63
CA GLU A 1 17.34 -18.08 -7.85
C GLU A 1 16.72 -18.10 -9.26
N LEU A 2 17.50 -18.25 -10.34
CA LEU A 2 17.04 -18.32 -11.74
C LEU A 2 16.04 -19.47 -11.98
N GLN A 3 16.29 -20.65 -11.39
CA GLN A 3 15.39 -21.79 -11.50
C GLN A 3 14.07 -21.54 -10.76
N ALA A 4 14.11 -20.95 -9.56
CA ALA A 4 12.92 -20.57 -8.82
C ALA A 4 12.09 -19.48 -9.54
N ALA A 5 12.75 -18.54 -10.23
CA ALA A 5 12.08 -17.55 -11.07
C ALA A 5 11.37 -18.19 -12.27
N ARG A 6 12.01 -19.16 -12.92
CA ARG A 6 11.40 -19.93 -14.05
C ARG A 6 10.22 -20.81 -13.61
N GLU A 7 10.31 -21.38 -12.42
CA GLU A 7 9.21 -22.19 -11.85
C GLU A 7 8.00 -21.27 -11.51
N LYS A 8 8.25 -20.09 -10.95
CA LYS A 8 7.20 -19.08 -10.72
C LYS A 8 6.54 -18.62 -12.02
N LYS A 9 7.28 -18.52 -13.14
CA LYS A 9 6.72 -18.12 -14.44
C LYS A 9 5.55 -19.01 -14.85
N ASN A 10 5.73 -20.33 -14.76
CA ASN A 10 4.70 -21.29 -15.16
C ASN A 10 3.41 -21.17 -14.32
N TRP A 11 3.51 -20.77 -13.08
CA TRP A 11 2.34 -20.59 -12.21
C TRP A 11 1.56 -19.32 -12.57
N ILE A 12 2.24 -18.27 -12.93
CA ILE A 12 1.65 -16.95 -13.16
C ILE A 12 1.11 -16.82 -14.58
N GLU A 13 1.73 -17.50 -15.56
CA GLU A 13 1.17 -17.61 -16.91
C GLU A 13 -0.19 -18.37 -16.93
N GLN A 14 -0.44 -19.27 -15.97
CA GLN A 14 -1.74 -19.93 -15.79
C GLN A 14 -2.84 -18.95 -15.35
N ASP A 15 -2.48 -17.85 -14.68
CA ASP A 15 -3.40 -16.82 -14.22
C ASP A 15 -3.55 -15.65 -15.22
N GLY A 16 -2.98 -15.78 -16.44
CA GLY A 16 -3.14 -14.82 -17.53
C GLY A 16 -2.25 -13.60 -17.46
N MET A 17 -1.23 -13.58 -16.60
CA MET A 17 -0.26 -12.49 -16.54
C MET A 17 0.92 -12.74 -17.50
N GLU A 18 1.24 -11.72 -18.31
CA GLU A 18 2.38 -11.76 -19.21
C GLU A 18 3.66 -11.35 -18.48
N TRP A 19 4.67 -12.22 -18.53
CA TRP A 19 5.99 -12.00 -17.98
C TRP A 19 7.08 -12.21 -19.02
N ASP A 20 7.97 -11.27 -19.10
CA ASP A 20 9.22 -11.42 -19.85
C ASP A 20 10.37 -11.69 -18.87
N TYR A 21 11.18 -12.68 -19.16
CA TYR A 21 12.48 -12.86 -18.52
C TYR A 21 13.49 -12.01 -19.27
N LEU A 22 14.19 -11.14 -18.55
CA LEU A 22 15.25 -10.29 -19.10
C LEU A 22 16.61 -10.77 -18.63
N ASP A 23 17.58 -10.85 -19.54
CA ASP A 23 18.98 -10.99 -19.20
C ASP A 23 19.58 -9.63 -18.78
N LEU A 24 20.88 -9.61 -18.47
CA LEU A 24 21.53 -8.39 -17.98
C LEU A 24 21.51 -7.26 -19.02
N ASP A 25 21.78 -7.56 -20.28
CA ASP A 25 21.84 -6.57 -21.36
C ASP A 25 20.45 -5.97 -21.58
N GLU A 26 19.40 -6.78 -21.59
CA GLU A 26 18.00 -6.36 -21.69
C GLU A 26 17.56 -5.51 -20.49
N ILE A 27 18.02 -5.86 -19.27
CA ILE A 27 17.77 -5.05 -18.06
C ILE A 27 18.42 -3.68 -18.18
N GLU A 28 19.69 -3.62 -18.63
CA GLU A 28 20.43 -2.36 -18.80
C GLU A 28 19.85 -1.47 -19.90
N ASP A 29 19.23 -2.05 -20.91
CA ASP A 29 18.53 -1.29 -21.97
C ASP A 29 17.19 -0.75 -21.47
N LEU A 30 16.45 -1.53 -20.68
CA LEU A 30 15.18 -1.10 -20.07
C LEU A 30 15.40 -0.05 -18.95
N GLU A 31 16.43 -0.25 -18.12
CA GLU A 31 16.78 0.60 -16.99
C GLU A 31 18.26 1.00 -17.02
N PRO A 32 18.59 2.08 -17.76
CA PRO A 32 19.98 2.51 -17.91
C PRO A 32 20.71 2.89 -16.62
N ALA A 33 19.99 3.13 -15.52
CA ALA A 33 20.59 3.38 -14.22
C ALA A 33 21.45 2.21 -13.72
N PHE A 34 21.25 1.00 -14.25
CA PHE A 34 22.10 -0.15 -13.95
C PHE A 34 23.43 -0.17 -14.72
N LYS A 35 23.55 0.56 -15.84
CA LYS A 35 24.80 0.58 -16.66
C LYS A 35 26.01 1.16 -15.93
N THR A 36 25.78 1.98 -14.91
CA THR A 36 26.83 2.74 -14.23
C THR A 36 27.49 2.01 -13.06
N ASP A 37 26.91 0.89 -12.60
CA ASP A 37 27.42 0.23 -11.38
C ASP A 37 28.13 -1.10 -11.64
N LYS A 38 29.34 -1.23 -11.07
CA LYS A 38 30.09 -2.50 -11.01
C LYS A 38 29.39 -3.58 -10.17
N ASN A 39 28.42 -3.21 -9.34
CA ASN A 39 27.65 -4.13 -8.50
C ASN A 39 26.51 -4.83 -9.26
N THR A 40 26.10 -4.31 -10.43
CA THR A 40 25.11 -4.94 -11.31
C THR A 40 25.58 -6.29 -11.85
N LYS A 41 26.90 -6.53 -11.90
CA LYS A 41 27.48 -7.84 -12.27
C LYS A 41 27.01 -9.03 -11.39
N LYS A 42 26.31 -8.76 -10.30
CA LYS A 42 25.68 -9.78 -9.45
C LYS A 42 24.21 -10.04 -9.82
N ILE A 43 23.63 -9.21 -10.69
CA ILE A 43 22.28 -9.42 -11.23
C ILE A 43 22.44 -10.43 -12.36
N VAL A 44 21.72 -11.54 -12.25
CA VAL A 44 21.80 -12.63 -13.23
C VAL A 44 20.60 -12.64 -14.20
N GLY A 45 19.63 -11.78 -13.96
CA GLY A 45 18.42 -11.60 -14.76
C GLY A 45 17.30 -10.96 -13.97
N GLY A 46 16.21 -10.65 -14.62
CA GLY A 46 15.03 -10.05 -14.05
C GLY A 46 13.75 -10.57 -14.68
N ILE A 47 12.65 -10.23 -14.05
CA ILE A 47 11.31 -10.49 -14.56
C ILE A 47 10.65 -9.14 -14.78
N TYR A 48 10.10 -8.93 -15.95
CA TYR A 48 9.43 -7.70 -16.34
C TYR A 48 7.97 -7.98 -16.73
N THR A 49 7.07 -7.22 -16.15
CA THR A 49 5.63 -7.25 -16.46
C THR A 49 5.26 -5.96 -17.17
N LYS A 50 4.98 -6.04 -18.47
CA LYS A 50 4.68 -4.85 -19.31
C LYS A 50 3.36 -4.19 -18.92
N SER A 51 2.40 -4.97 -18.44
CA SER A 51 1.09 -4.49 -18.03
C SER A 51 1.08 -3.80 -16.66
N ASP A 52 2.14 -3.96 -15.86
CA ASP A 52 2.25 -3.30 -14.57
C ASP A 52 2.44 -1.79 -14.70
N ALA A 53 1.93 -1.07 -13.72
CA ALA A 53 2.04 0.38 -13.67
C ALA A 53 2.40 0.87 -12.26
N SER A 54 3.05 2.02 -12.20
CA SER A 54 3.37 2.71 -10.95
C SER A 54 2.52 3.96 -10.81
N GLY A 55 1.99 4.18 -9.61
CA GLY A 55 1.16 5.34 -9.32
C GLY A 55 1.49 6.01 -8.00
N ASP A 56 1.26 7.31 -7.92
CA ASP A 56 1.35 8.07 -6.67
C ASP A 56 -0.01 7.99 -5.96
N ILE A 57 -0.10 7.08 -4.98
CA ILE A 57 -1.33 6.84 -4.21
C ILE A 57 -1.85 8.10 -3.51
N HIS A 58 -0.96 8.97 -3.02
CA HIS A 58 -1.37 10.22 -2.37
C HIS A 58 -2.08 11.14 -3.36
N LYS A 59 -1.49 11.34 -4.55
CA LYS A 59 -2.13 12.14 -5.61
C LYS A 59 -3.45 11.52 -6.07
N PHE A 60 -3.50 10.21 -6.18
CA PHE A 60 -4.73 9.50 -6.53
C PHE A 60 -5.83 9.76 -5.51
N CYS A 61 -5.57 9.57 -4.21
CA CYS A 61 -6.56 9.81 -3.16
C CYS A 61 -7.06 11.26 -3.13
N VAL A 62 -6.13 12.24 -3.24
CA VAL A 62 -6.50 13.67 -3.28
C VAL A 62 -7.39 13.99 -4.48
N ASN A 63 -7.05 13.49 -5.65
CA ASN A 63 -7.83 13.77 -6.86
C ASN A 63 -9.17 13.03 -6.85
N LEU A 64 -9.21 11.77 -6.41
CA LEU A 64 -10.44 11.01 -6.26
C LEU A 64 -11.40 11.71 -5.29
N HIS A 65 -10.89 12.17 -4.15
CA HIS A 65 -11.68 12.90 -3.16
C HIS A 65 -12.36 14.15 -3.80
N LYS A 66 -11.61 14.96 -4.54
CA LYS A 66 -12.17 16.12 -5.26
C LYS A 66 -13.28 15.73 -6.23
N VAL A 67 -13.06 14.67 -7.00
CA VAL A 67 -14.08 14.17 -7.95
C VAL A 67 -15.34 13.73 -7.22
N LEU A 68 -15.19 13.06 -6.08
CA LEU A 68 -16.31 12.59 -5.27
C LEU A 68 -17.10 13.76 -4.66
N GLU A 69 -16.43 14.78 -4.14
CA GLU A 69 -17.10 16.00 -3.64
C GLU A 69 -17.84 16.74 -4.77
N ASP A 70 -17.17 16.98 -5.89
CA ASP A 70 -17.70 17.79 -6.99
C ASP A 70 -18.88 17.10 -7.71
N LYS A 71 -18.70 15.83 -8.07
CA LYS A 71 -19.66 15.10 -8.92
C LYS A 71 -20.69 14.31 -8.11
N TYR A 72 -20.30 13.74 -6.98
CA TYR A 72 -21.12 12.79 -6.22
C TYR A 72 -21.57 13.32 -4.87
N LYS A 73 -21.25 14.59 -4.55
CA LYS A 73 -21.71 15.29 -3.33
C LYS A 73 -21.25 14.57 -2.04
N LEU A 74 -20.06 13.97 -2.09
CA LEU A 74 -19.45 13.40 -0.90
C LEU A 74 -19.33 14.47 0.18
N ILE A 75 -19.75 14.15 1.38
CA ILE A 75 -19.54 15.01 2.56
C ILE A 75 -18.38 14.41 3.37
N SER A 76 -17.33 15.20 3.56
CA SER A 76 -16.13 14.78 4.30
C SER A 76 -16.06 15.43 5.66
N LYS A 77 -15.80 14.66 6.70
CA LYS A 77 -15.55 15.14 8.05
C LYS A 77 -14.10 14.80 8.43
N PHE A 78 -13.18 15.69 8.10
CA PHE A 78 -11.78 15.59 8.51
C PHE A 78 -11.60 16.05 9.95
N ASN A 79 -10.48 15.65 10.57
CA ASN A 79 -10.15 15.94 11.97
C ASN A 79 -11.26 15.50 12.95
N SER A 80 -11.97 14.46 12.58
CA SER A 80 -13.01 13.83 13.39
C SER A 80 -12.65 12.38 13.66
N GLU A 81 -12.71 11.96 14.92
CA GLU A 81 -12.48 10.59 15.33
C GLU A 81 -13.83 9.87 15.50
N VAL A 82 -13.91 8.68 14.92
CA VAL A 82 -15.06 7.78 15.20
C VAL A 82 -14.79 7.10 16.55
N GLU A 83 -15.60 7.42 17.54
CA GLU A 83 -15.48 6.86 18.88
C GLU A 83 -16.15 5.51 18.99
N THR A 84 -17.39 5.39 18.48
CA THR A 84 -18.14 4.14 18.50
C THR A 84 -19.12 4.05 17.34
N ILE A 85 -19.52 2.82 17.02
CA ILE A 85 -20.55 2.49 16.04
C ILE A 85 -21.49 1.48 16.70
N TYR A 86 -22.79 1.68 16.58
CA TYR A 86 -23.79 0.73 17.08
C TYR A 86 -25.03 0.72 16.20
N LYS A 87 -25.71 -0.43 16.18
CA LYS A 87 -26.94 -0.63 15.41
C LYS A 87 -28.14 -0.28 16.29
N GLU A 88 -29.01 0.58 15.80
CA GLU A 88 -30.38 0.74 16.27
C GLU A 88 -31.35 0.00 15.34
N LYS A 89 -32.64 0.02 15.61
CA LYS A 89 -33.60 -0.82 14.89
C LYS A 89 -33.48 -0.69 13.36
N ASP A 90 -33.52 0.53 12.86
CA ASP A 90 -33.65 0.82 11.43
C ASP A 90 -32.45 1.64 10.89
N CYS A 91 -31.47 1.96 11.73
CA CYS A 91 -30.30 2.77 11.34
C CYS A 91 -29.04 2.34 12.07
N VAL A 92 -27.91 2.83 11.60
CA VAL A 92 -26.59 2.69 12.24
C VAL A 92 -26.17 4.03 12.78
N ILE A 93 -25.84 4.11 14.04
CA ILE A 93 -25.33 5.33 14.68
C ILE A 93 -23.81 5.30 14.67
N VAL A 94 -23.21 6.38 14.18
CA VAL A 94 -21.78 6.63 14.24
C VAL A 94 -21.51 7.81 15.15
N SER A 95 -20.91 7.57 16.29
CA SER A 95 -20.49 8.64 17.21
C SER A 95 -19.12 9.17 16.77
N ILE A 96 -19.04 10.47 16.49
CA ILE A 96 -17.82 11.15 16.10
C ILE A 96 -17.47 12.28 17.06
N SER A 97 -16.18 12.53 17.22
CA SER A 97 -15.66 13.62 18.04
C SER A 97 -14.63 14.44 17.27
N ASP A 98 -14.68 15.76 17.38
CA ASP A 98 -13.63 16.68 16.91
C ASP A 98 -12.64 17.09 18.02
N GLY A 99 -12.74 16.42 19.16
CA GLY A 99 -11.95 16.71 20.36
C GLY A 99 -12.63 17.71 21.34
N ASN A 100 -13.71 18.37 20.93
CA ASN A 100 -14.49 19.29 21.77
C ASN A 100 -15.93 18.83 21.94
N ILE A 101 -16.53 18.33 20.87
CA ILE A 101 -17.93 17.93 20.81
C ILE A 101 -18.01 16.50 20.26
N THR A 102 -18.80 15.67 20.91
CA THR A 102 -19.19 14.36 20.42
C THR A 102 -20.62 14.43 19.89
N GLU A 103 -20.84 14.00 18.65
CA GLU A 103 -22.16 13.93 18.04
C GLU A 103 -22.46 12.52 17.49
N GLY A 104 -23.70 12.09 17.57
CA GLY A 104 -24.19 10.87 16.93
C GLY A 104 -24.80 11.18 15.58
N LEU A 105 -24.35 10.51 14.54
CA LEU A 105 -24.87 10.63 13.17
C LEU A 105 -25.58 9.35 12.78
N GLU A 106 -26.78 9.49 12.17
CA GLU A 106 -27.59 8.38 11.71
C GLU A 106 -27.34 8.08 10.25
N PHE A 107 -27.19 6.79 9.92
CA PHE A 107 -26.97 6.30 8.55
C PHE A 107 -27.80 5.03 8.30
N ASP A 108 -28.26 4.85 7.05
CA ASP A 108 -28.89 3.60 6.62
C ASP A 108 -27.89 2.45 6.63
N LYS A 109 -26.66 2.70 6.15
CA LYS A 109 -25.59 1.70 6.05
C LYS A 109 -24.24 2.33 6.34
N VAL A 110 -23.31 1.55 6.90
CA VAL A 110 -21.96 1.99 7.24
C VAL A 110 -20.93 1.00 6.70
N ALA A 111 -19.90 1.52 5.99
CA ALA A 111 -18.73 0.74 5.57
C ALA A 111 -17.51 1.14 6.42
N ILE A 112 -16.94 0.18 7.14
CA ILE A 112 -15.77 0.38 8.00
C ILE A 112 -14.52 0.01 7.21
N CYS A 113 -13.74 1.04 6.80
CA CYS A 113 -12.51 0.93 6.04
C CYS A 113 -11.31 1.45 6.85
N ALA A 114 -11.27 1.17 8.16
CA ALA A 114 -10.33 1.78 9.11
C ALA A 114 -8.97 1.05 9.22
N GLY A 115 -8.65 0.17 8.28
CA GLY A 115 -7.37 -0.55 8.25
C GLY A 115 -7.13 -1.33 9.54
N VAL A 116 -6.02 -1.07 10.24
CA VAL A 116 -5.68 -1.76 11.50
C VAL A 116 -6.65 -1.46 12.65
N ASP A 117 -7.34 -0.33 12.60
CA ASP A 117 -8.30 0.06 13.64
C ASP A 117 -9.68 -0.58 13.45
N THR A 118 -9.95 -1.22 12.30
CA THR A 118 -11.23 -1.89 12.04
C THR A 118 -11.54 -2.95 13.09
N GLN A 119 -10.54 -3.65 13.60
CA GLN A 119 -10.71 -4.66 14.65
C GLN A 119 -11.31 -4.10 15.94
N LYS A 120 -11.04 -2.85 16.29
CA LYS A 120 -11.61 -2.20 17.48
C LYS A 120 -13.12 -2.08 17.34
N PHE A 121 -13.59 -1.60 16.19
CA PHE A 121 -15.02 -1.46 15.90
C PHE A 121 -15.70 -2.83 15.80
N ALA A 122 -15.09 -3.79 15.13
CA ALA A 122 -15.63 -5.14 15.03
C ALA A 122 -15.83 -5.78 16.41
N ASN A 123 -14.87 -5.64 17.31
CA ASN A 123 -15.00 -6.18 18.68
C ASN A 123 -16.17 -5.56 19.45
N VAL A 124 -16.42 -4.25 19.29
CA VAL A 124 -17.58 -3.58 19.92
C VAL A 124 -18.89 -4.08 19.34
N LEU A 125 -18.92 -4.36 18.03
CA LEU A 125 -20.09 -4.88 17.32
C LEU A 125 -20.31 -6.39 17.53
N GLY A 126 -19.41 -7.07 18.24
CA GLY A 126 -19.47 -8.51 18.48
C GLY A 126 -18.96 -9.39 17.34
N ASP A 127 -18.39 -8.78 16.31
CA ASP A 127 -17.78 -9.49 15.18
C ASP A 127 -16.33 -9.86 15.50
N ARG A 128 -15.89 -11.00 14.96
CA ARG A 128 -14.51 -11.48 15.12
C ARG A 128 -13.74 -11.32 13.84
N MET A 129 -12.60 -10.62 13.91
CA MET A 129 -11.65 -10.55 12.82
C MET A 129 -10.22 -10.58 13.34
N GLN A 130 -9.32 -11.08 12.51
CA GLN A 130 -7.90 -11.17 12.82
C GLN A 130 -7.13 -10.23 11.89
N VAL A 131 -6.90 -9.00 12.34
CA VAL A 131 -6.09 -8.00 11.65
C VAL A 131 -4.97 -7.57 12.57
N TYR A 132 -3.73 -7.84 12.16
CA TYR A 132 -2.54 -7.48 12.93
C TYR A 132 -1.79 -6.32 12.27
N PRO A 133 -1.38 -5.27 13.03
CA PRO A 133 -0.60 -4.17 12.50
C PRO A 133 0.86 -4.58 12.28
N VAL A 134 1.25 -4.79 11.02
CA VAL A 134 2.64 -5.04 10.64
C VAL A 134 3.26 -3.73 10.14
N LYS A 135 4.23 -3.21 10.91
CA LYS A 135 4.87 -1.94 10.59
C LYS A 135 5.84 -2.11 9.42
N GLY A 136 5.66 -1.27 8.40
CA GLY A 136 6.57 -1.13 7.26
C GLY A 136 7.24 0.23 7.27
N TYR A 137 8.41 0.31 6.65
CA TYR A 137 9.18 1.53 6.53
C TYR A 137 9.38 1.92 5.08
N SER A 138 9.51 3.22 4.84
CA SER A 138 9.97 3.76 3.56
C SER A 138 10.82 4.99 3.76
N VAL A 139 11.63 5.28 2.76
CA VAL A 139 12.31 6.55 2.60
C VAL A 139 11.90 7.17 1.28
N THR A 140 11.67 8.47 1.29
CA THR A 140 11.46 9.26 0.08
C THR A 140 12.65 10.18 -0.09
N ILE A 141 13.45 9.95 -1.13
CA ILE A 141 14.64 10.72 -1.48
C ILE A 141 14.22 11.77 -2.50
N ASN A 142 14.56 13.02 -2.25
CA ASN A 142 14.32 14.10 -3.20
C ASN A 142 15.48 14.15 -4.21
N LEU A 143 15.15 14.01 -5.48
CA LEU A 143 16.10 14.10 -6.60
C LEU A 143 16.27 15.58 -6.98
N ASN A 144 16.99 16.33 -6.15
CA ASN A 144 17.09 17.78 -6.28
C ASN A 144 18.15 18.25 -7.29
N ASP A 145 19.11 17.39 -7.62
CA ASP A 145 20.18 17.66 -8.55
C ASP A 145 20.07 16.81 -9.82
N GLN A 146 20.68 17.25 -10.90
CA GLN A 146 20.60 16.59 -12.18
C GLN A 146 21.26 15.20 -12.17
N VAL A 147 22.36 15.04 -11.43
CA VAL A 147 23.09 13.76 -11.33
C VAL A 147 22.18 12.71 -10.70
N SER A 148 21.57 13.04 -9.54
CA SER A 148 20.59 12.15 -8.88
C SER A 148 19.38 11.85 -9.75
N GLN A 149 18.88 12.83 -10.54
CA GLN A 149 17.76 12.62 -11.44
C GLN A 149 18.07 11.66 -12.59
N GLU A 150 19.28 11.74 -13.13
CA GLU A 150 19.73 10.87 -14.22
C GLU A 150 20.08 9.47 -13.71
N ALA A 151 20.68 9.37 -12.52
CA ALA A 151 21.10 8.12 -11.89
C ALA A 151 19.97 7.32 -11.23
N ALA A 152 18.84 7.95 -10.92
CA ALA A 152 17.73 7.28 -10.27
C ALA A 152 16.95 6.39 -11.25
N PRO A 153 16.54 5.17 -10.85
CA PRO A 153 15.79 4.26 -11.70
C PRO A 153 14.48 4.88 -12.16
N LYS A 154 14.11 4.60 -13.41
CA LYS A 154 12.86 5.04 -14.03
C LYS A 154 11.76 4.01 -13.89
N VAL A 155 12.14 2.73 -13.92
CA VAL A 155 11.25 1.59 -13.76
C VAL A 155 11.11 1.27 -12.26
N SER A 156 9.93 0.86 -11.81
CA SER A 156 9.77 0.34 -10.45
C SER A 156 10.45 -1.01 -10.30
N LEU A 157 11.18 -1.18 -9.23
CA LEU A 157 12.03 -2.36 -8.99
C LEU A 157 11.62 -3.07 -7.70
N ILE A 158 11.66 -4.39 -7.74
CA ILE A 158 11.51 -5.26 -6.57
C ILE A 158 12.79 -6.10 -6.43
N ASP A 159 13.50 -5.92 -5.33
CA ASP A 159 14.58 -6.82 -4.90
C ASP A 159 13.95 -7.88 -3.99
N ASP A 160 13.51 -8.99 -4.60
CA ASP A 160 12.72 -10.02 -3.91
C ASP A 160 13.47 -10.68 -2.74
N PRO A 161 14.78 -11.02 -2.83
CA PRO A 161 15.53 -11.58 -1.71
C PRO A 161 15.52 -10.74 -0.44
N VAL A 162 15.61 -9.41 -0.56
CA VAL A 162 15.65 -8.50 0.60
C VAL A 162 14.32 -7.78 0.84
N LYS A 163 13.31 -8.04 -0.01
CA LYS A 163 11.96 -7.46 0.09
C LYS A 163 11.98 -5.92 0.11
N ILE A 164 12.79 -5.33 -0.77
CA ILE A 164 12.85 -3.89 -0.98
C ILE A 164 12.20 -3.56 -2.33
N VAL A 165 11.37 -2.53 -2.33
CA VAL A 165 10.68 -2.01 -3.51
C VAL A 165 11.11 -0.56 -3.71
N SER A 166 11.43 -0.17 -4.93
CA SER A 166 11.66 1.22 -5.29
C SER A 166 10.72 1.68 -6.40
N SER A 167 10.27 2.93 -6.31
CA SER A 167 9.43 3.55 -7.33
C SER A 167 9.78 5.02 -7.48
N ARG A 168 9.91 5.47 -8.73
CA ARG A 168 10.11 6.88 -9.03
C ARG A 168 8.78 7.60 -9.16
N LEU A 169 8.59 8.65 -8.37
CA LEU A 169 7.38 9.48 -8.33
C LEU A 169 7.73 10.91 -8.73
N GLY A 170 7.90 11.16 -10.03
CA GLY A 170 8.38 12.43 -10.56
C GLY A 170 9.84 12.69 -10.18
N ASN A 171 10.09 13.75 -9.39
CA ASN A 171 11.42 14.11 -8.87
C ASN A 171 11.73 13.47 -7.51
N ARG A 172 11.05 12.40 -7.14
CA ARG A 172 11.27 11.67 -5.88
C ARG A 172 11.50 10.20 -6.16
N LEU A 173 12.45 9.61 -5.47
CA LEU A 173 12.65 8.16 -5.42
C LEU A 173 12.13 7.65 -4.06
N ARG A 174 11.09 6.83 -4.09
CA ARG A 174 10.58 6.17 -2.89
C ARG A 174 11.12 4.76 -2.82
N VAL A 175 11.71 4.41 -1.68
CA VAL A 175 12.20 3.07 -1.40
C VAL A 175 11.51 2.56 -0.14
N ALA A 176 10.88 1.41 -0.24
CA ALA A 176 10.10 0.81 0.84
C ALA A 176 10.52 -0.63 1.10
N GLY A 177 10.39 -1.06 2.33
CA GLY A 177 10.70 -2.42 2.73
C GLY A 177 10.40 -2.65 4.20
N THR A 178 11.00 -3.69 4.74
CA THR A 178 10.92 -4.06 6.16
C THR A 178 9.51 -4.48 6.60
N ALA A 179 9.47 -5.44 7.48
CA ALA A 179 8.29 -5.83 8.24
C ALA A 179 8.70 -5.94 9.72
N GLU A 180 7.98 -5.26 10.60
CA GLU A 180 8.24 -5.26 12.03
C GLU A 180 6.96 -5.54 12.80
N LEU A 181 7.00 -6.52 13.68
CA LEU A 181 5.91 -6.86 14.58
C LEU A 181 6.04 -6.01 15.86
N ALA A 182 5.48 -4.81 15.84
CA ALA A 182 5.60 -3.82 16.91
C ALA A 182 4.24 -3.31 17.42
N GLY A 183 3.17 -4.06 17.13
CA GLY A 183 1.80 -3.61 17.44
C GLY A 183 1.50 -2.26 16.80
N TYR A 184 0.86 -1.38 17.55
CA TYR A 184 0.48 -0.03 17.08
C TYR A 184 1.60 1.02 17.16
N ASN A 185 2.81 0.65 17.55
CA ASN A 185 3.93 1.59 17.59
C ASN A 185 4.32 2.07 16.19
N LYS A 186 4.33 3.39 15.98
CA LYS A 186 4.70 4.05 14.70
C LYS A 186 6.05 4.75 14.75
N ASP A 187 6.83 4.62 15.84
CA ASP A 187 8.14 5.24 15.95
C ASP A 187 9.06 4.81 14.81
N ILE A 188 9.77 5.77 14.24
CA ILE A 188 10.68 5.54 13.13
C ILE A 188 12.06 5.18 13.68
N ARG A 189 12.46 3.93 13.49
CA ARG A 189 13.75 3.42 13.95
C ARG A 189 14.81 3.54 12.86
N GLN A 190 15.93 4.13 13.19
CA GLN A 190 17.04 4.35 12.22
C GLN A 190 17.70 3.04 11.76
N ASP A 191 17.72 2.00 12.60
CA ASP A 191 18.21 0.67 12.20
C ASP A 191 17.33 -0.01 11.16
N ARG A 192 16.08 0.42 11.00
CA ARG A 192 15.14 -0.04 9.97
C ARG A 192 15.14 0.84 8.70
N VAL A 193 15.51 2.10 8.84
CA VAL A 193 15.66 3.05 7.72
C VAL A 193 16.97 2.83 6.97
N ARG A 194 18.06 2.63 7.72
CA ARG A 194 19.42 2.48 7.16
C ARG A 194 19.55 1.40 6.08
N PRO A 195 18.93 0.21 6.18
CA PRO A 195 18.99 -0.78 5.11
C PRO A 195 18.44 -0.28 3.78
N LEU A 196 17.39 0.55 3.78
CA LEU A 196 16.79 1.13 2.58
C LEU A 196 17.76 2.10 1.89
N LEU A 197 18.39 2.98 2.67
CA LEU A 197 19.41 3.89 2.15
C LEU A 197 20.65 3.16 1.64
N ASN A 198 21.09 2.12 2.35
CA ASN A 198 22.22 1.30 1.93
C ASN A 198 21.93 0.55 0.62
N TRP A 199 20.68 0.13 0.41
CA TRP A 199 20.25 -0.48 -0.85
C TRP A 199 20.38 0.52 -2.01
N VAL A 200 19.94 1.78 -1.82
CA VAL A 200 20.10 2.83 -2.85
C VAL A 200 21.58 3.06 -3.13
N LYS A 201 22.42 3.28 -2.10
CA LYS A 201 23.86 3.49 -2.26
C LYS A 201 24.57 2.33 -2.96
N LYS A 202 24.06 1.12 -2.78
CA LYS A 202 24.62 -0.08 -3.39
C LYS A 202 24.33 -0.16 -4.89
N TYR A 203 23.09 0.09 -5.30
CA TYR A 203 22.66 -0.10 -6.69
C TYR A 203 22.64 1.19 -7.51
N PHE A 204 22.50 2.34 -6.87
CA PHE A 204 22.43 3.67 -7.48
C PHE A 204 23.34 4.65 -6.73
N PRO A 205 24.67 4.45 -6.80
CA PRO A 205 25.63 5.19 -5.97
C PRO A 205 25.64 6.70 -6.27
N ASP A 206 25.26 7.12 -7.46
CA ASP A 206 25.22 8.51 -7.88
C ASP A 206 23.92 9.22 -7.46
N VAL A 207 22.98 8.50 -6.83
CA VAL A 207 21.79 9.11 -6.19
C VAL A 207 22.17 9.61 -4.81
N SER A 208 22.12 10.94 -4.61
CA SER A 208 22.35 11.52 -3.29
C SER A 208 21.28 11.07 -2.27
N THR A 209 21.75 10.53 -1.16
CA THR A 209 20.88 10.10 -0.05
C THR A 209 20.95 11.07 1.14
N GLU A 210 21.43 12.30 0.94
CA GLU A 210 21.55 13.30 2.01
C GLU A 210 20.19 13.91 2.40
N SER A 211 19.32 14.10 1.41
CA SER A 211 17.98 14.64 1.60
C SER A 211 16.91 13.56 1.44
N TYR A 212 16.43 13.02 2.53
CA TYR A 212 15.36 12.04 2.53
C TYR A 212 14.36 12.26 3.67
N THR A 213 13.13 11.81 3.45
CA THR A 213 12.08 11.79 4.46
C THR A 213 11.76 10.33 4.80
N PRO A 214 12.02 9.87 6.04
CA PRO A 214 11.62 8.55 6.49
C PRO A 214 10.13 8.53 6.87
N TRP A 215 9.49 7.38 6.70
CA TRP A 215 8.10 7.17 7.07
C TRP A 215 7.90 5.74 7.55
N ALA A 216 6.96 5.56 8.48
CA ALA A 216 6.50 4.25 8.92
C ALA A 216 4.97 4.19 8.94
N GLY A 217 4.41 3.05 8.56
CA GLY A 217 2.98 2.80 8.56
C GLY A 217 2.63 1.37 8.93
N LEU A 218 1.40 1.19 9.40
CA LEU A 218 0.88 -0.10 9.85
C LEU A 218 0.07 -0.75 8.72
N ARG A 219 0.52 -1.89 8.24
CA ARG A 219 -0.21 -2.71 7.28
C ARG A 219 -1.24 -3.55 8.01
N PRO A 220 -2.51 -3.53 7.61
CA PRO A 220 -3.55 -4.39 8.20
C PRO A 220 -3.39 -5.82 7.65
N MET A 221 -2.57 -6.64 8.32
CA MET A 221 -2.29 -8.01 7.88
C MET A 221 -3.29 -8.98 8.47
N THR A 222 -3.81 -9.87 7.62
CA THR A 222 -4.58 -11.05 7.98
C THR A 222 -3.68 -12.28 7.99
N PRO A 223 -4.04 -13.38 8.67
CA PRO A 223 -3.23 -14.59 8.71
C PRO A 223 -3.00 -15.26 7.35
N ASP A 224 -3.98 -15.17 6.47
CA ASP A 224 -3.97 -15.73 5.11
C ASP A 224 -3.60 -14.71 4.04
N MET A 225 -3.35 -13.46 4.43
CA MET A 225 -3.06 -12.31 3.57
C MET A 225 -4.20 -11.91 2.61
N MET A 226 -5.41 -12.42 2.85
CA MET A 226 -6.60 -12.07 2.07
C MET A 226 -7.36 -10.91 2.71
N PRO A 227 -7.89 -9.96 1.91
CA PRO A 227 -8.72 -8.88 2.44
C PRO A 227 -10.03 -9.41 3.01
N LEU A 228 -10.53 -8.72 4.02
CA LEU A 228 -11.78 -9.03 4.70
C LEU A 228 -12.89 -8.13 4.16
N LEU A 229 -13.85 -8.73 3.47
CA LEU A 229 -14.99 -8.10 2.79
C LEU A 229 -16.29 -8.82 3.20
N PHE A 230 -16.90 -8.39 4.26
CA PHE A 230 -18.14 -9.02 4.76
C PHE A 230 -19.05 -8.03 5.46
N GLU A 231 -20.29 -8.43 5.65
CA GLU A 231 -21.30 -7.72 6.45
C GLU A 231 -21.28 -8.22 7.89
N SER A 232 -21.44 -7.29 8.83
CA SER A 232 -21.61 -7.60 10.26
C SER A 232 -22.83 -8.50 10.50
N ASN A 233 -22.75 -9.34 11.54
CA ASN A 233 -23.90 -10.11 11.98
C ASN A 233 -25.11 -9.23 12.42
N LEU A 234 -24.89 -7.94 12.65
CA LEU A 234 -25.94 -6.98 13.02
C LEU A 234 -26.71 -6.42 11.81
N GLY A 235 -26.23 -6.67 10.58
CA GLY A 235 -26.78 -6.09 9.34
C GLY A 235 -26.41 -4.61 9.14
N ASP A 236 -26.41 -4.15 7.89
CA ASP A 236 -26.17 -2.76 7.46
C ASP A 236 -24.80 -2.17 7.85
N ILE A 237 -23.91 -2.96 8.40
CA ILE A 237 -22.52 -2.60 8.72
C ILE A 237 -21.60 -3.53 7.93
N PHE A 238 -20.73 -2.94 7.13
CA PHE A 238 -19.85 -3.66 6.22
C PHE A 238 -18.38 -3.39 6.55
N TYR A 239 -17.51 -4.36 6.28
CA TYR A 239 -16.07 -4.23 6.47
C TYR A 239 -15.33 -4.32 5.16
N ASN A 240 -14.32 -3.46 4.98
CA ASN A 240 -13.34 -3.54 3.90
C ASN A 240 -11.95 -3.22 4.47
N THR A 241 -11.20 -4.26 4.81
CA THR A 241 -9.92 -4.16 5.52
C THR A 241 -9.03 -5.38 5.25
N GLY A 242 -7.89 -5.47 5.91
CA GLY A 242 -7.05 -6.67 5.88
C GLY A 242 -6.19 -6.81 4.61
N HIS A 243 -6.04 -5.76 3.81
CA HIS A 243 -5.34 -5.79 2.52
C HIS A 243 -3.81 -5.99 2.63
N GLY A 244 -3.25 -5.94 3.82
CA GLY A 244 -1.82 -6.09 4.04
C GLY A 244 -1.00 -5.08 3.24
N HIS A 245 -0.07 -5.58 2.43
CA HIS A 245 0.78 -4.76 1.56
C HIS A 245 0.22 -4.57 0.14
N LEU A 246 -0.93 -5.19 -0.18
CA LEU A 246 -1.56 -5.16 -1.51
C LEU A 246 -2.76 -4.22 -1.59
N GLY A 247 -2.97 -3.37 -0.59
CA GLY A 247 -4.14 -2.49 -0.53
C GLY A 247 -4.30 -1.58 -1.74
N TRP A 248 -3.21 -1.06 -2.29
CA TRP A 248 -3.24 -0.27 -3.53
C TRP A 248 -3.69 -1.10 -4.73
N THR A 249 -3.07 -2.25 -4.92
CA THR A 249 -3.35 -3.17 -6.03
C THR A 249 -4.80 -3.66 -6.03
N LEU A 250 -5.33 -4.00 -4.85
CA LEU A 250 -6.65 -4.59 -4.69
C LEU A 250 -7.78 -3.57 -4.49
N SER A 251 -7.45 -2.28 -4.37
CA SER A 251 -8.42 -1.26 -3.92
C SER A 251 -9.66 -1.14 -4.79
N ALA A 252 -9.50 -1.16 -6.12
CA ALA A 252 -10.61 -1.02 -7.05
C ALA A 252 -11.55 -2.23 -6.98
N GLU A 253 -11.00 -3.44 -7.04
CA GLU A 253 -11.76 -4.69 -6.99
C GLU A 253 -12.52 -4.83 -5.66
N THR A 254 -11.84 -4.61 -4.53
CA THR A 254 -12.47 -4.73 -3.21
C THR A 254 -13.53 -3.66 -2.96
N ALA A 255 -13.37 -2.48 -3.55
CA ALA A 255 -14.39 -1.43 -3.51
C ALA A 255 -15.62 -1.81 -4.33
N GLU A 256 -15.45 -2.38 -5.52
CA GLU A 256 -16.55 -2.85 -6.36
C GLU A 256 -17.33 -3.99 -5.69
N ILE A 257 -16.62 -5.00 -5.18
CA ILE A 257 -17.24 -6.12 -4.44
C ILE A 257 -18.06 -5.60 -3.26
N LEU A 258 -17.50 -4.66 -2.48
CA LEU A 258 -18.20 -4.09 -1.34
C LEU A 258 -19.43 -3.29 -1.77
N ALA A 259 -19.31 -2.46 -2.83
CA ALA A 259 -20.41 -1.67 -3.35
C ALA A 259 -21.59 -2.56 -3.79
N LYS A 260 -21.32 -3.65 -4.52
CA LYS A 260 -22.35 -4.64 -4.90
C LYS A 260 -23.04 -5.24 -3.67
N LYS A 261 -22.27 -5.62 -2.64
CA LYS A 261 -22.85 -6.12 -1.38
C LYS A 261 -23.76 -5.10 -0.70
N ILE A 262 -23.32 -3.85 -0.60
CA ILE A 262 -24.10 -2.75 0.00
C ILE A 262 -25.39 -2.50 -0.76
N LEU A 263 -25.36 -2.60 -2.10
CA LEU A 263 -26.52 -2.39 -2.99
C LEU A 263 -27.41 -3.63 -3.16
N ASN A 264 -27.03 -4.78 -2.59
CA ASN A 264 -27.65 -6.09 -2.80
C ASN A 264 -27.68 -6.49 -4.29
N GLU A 265 -26.64 -6.10 -5.03
CA GLU A 265 -26.42 -6.50 -6.42
C GLU A 265 -25.60 -7.81 -6.47
N THR A 266 -25.97 -8.74 -7.36
CA THR A 266 -25.27 -10.02 -7.56
C THR A 266 -24.14 -9.90 -8.57
#